data_5aa137d492f8d322f9ef81912b3a4379
#
_entry.id   5aa137d492f8d322f9ef81912b3a4379
#
_cell.length_a   1.000
_cell.length_b   1.000
_cell.length_c   1.000
_cell.angle_alpha   90.00
_cell.angle_beta   90.00
_cell.angle_gamma   90.00
#
_symmetry.space_group_name_H-M   'P 1'
#
loop_
_entity.id
_entity.type
_entity.pdbx_description
1 polymer ?
#
loop_
_entity_poly.entity_id
_entity_poly.type
_entity_poly.pdbx_seq_one_letter_code
_entity_poly.pdbx_strand_id
1 'polypeptide(L)'
;GFIRQLTVMRVVMACRNMEKAEAVRQGIMRSGKAGNGEITVRTLDMASLGSIGRFAEELRSEGAEIAALVNNAGVMSARFGLTADGIEQCMGVNYVGPYALTRLLLPMIADGGRIVNTLSVTYRIGRIGPRLFEPEPQRYERFSIWKQSIWDSTCVPPFPSAVRPDACTWI
;
A
#
# COMPACT_ATOMS: atom_id res chain seq x y z
N GLY A 1 -33.15 19.52 12.30
CA GLY A 1 -32.80 18.11 12.21
C GLY A 1 -31.68 17.93 11.22
N PHE A 2 -30.45 17.66 11.72
CA PHE A 2 -29.30 17.27 10.87
C PHE A 2 -29.57 15.86 10.36
N ILE A 3 -30.06 15.72 9.16
CA ILE A 3 -30.00 14.45 8.43
C ILE A 3 -28.53 14.26 8.08
N ARG A 4 -27.83 13.44 8.85
CA ARG A 4 -26.54 12.89 8.46
C ARG A 4 -26.80 12.14 7.16
N GLN A 5 -26.40 12.71 6.05
CA GLN A 5 -26.31 12.01 4.79
C GLN A 5 -25.40 10.79 5.04
N LEU A 6 -25.98 9.61 5.06
CA LEU A 6 -25.22 8.35 5.15
C LEU A 6 -24.44 8.24 3.83
N THR A 7 -23.23 8.77 3.82
CA THR A 7 -22.32 8.61 2.71
C THR A 7 -22.01 7.12 2.60
N VAL A 8 -22.43 6.50 1.50
CA VAL A 8 -22.08 5.10 1.21
C VAL A 8 -20.57 5.05 1.06
N MET A 9 -19.89 4.31 1.96
CA MET A 9 -18.46 4.10 1.85
C MET A 9 -18.17 3.20 0.65
N ARG A 10 -17.39 3.69 -0.29
CA ARG A 10 -16.83 2.91 -1.39
C ARG A 10 -15.44 2.46 -1.01
N VAL A 11 -15.18 1.16 -1.03
CA VAL A 11 -13.87 0.56 -0.78
C VAL A 11 -13.30 0.05 -2.10
N VAL A 12 -12.09 0.49 -2.45
CA VAL A 12 -11.34 -0.04 -3.59
C VAL A 12 -10.31 -1.03 -3.09
N MET A 13 -10.49 -2.31 -3.40
CA MET A 13 -9.52 -3.37 -3.14
C MET A 13 -8.53 -3.44 -4.30
N ALA A 14 -7.37 -2.82 -4.14
CA ALA A 14 -6.31 -2.79 -5.13
C ALA A 14 -5.39 -4.00 -4.95
N CYS A 15 -5.40 -4.94 -5.89
CA CYS A 15 -4.76 -6.24 -5.76
C CYS A 15 -4.07 -6.68 -7.06
N ARG A 16 -2.98 -7.43 -6.93
CA ARG A 16 -2.29 -8.02 -8.09
C ARG A 16 -3.06 -9.19 -8.70
N ASN A 17 -3.67 -10.02 -7.86
CA ASN A 17 -4.44 -11.19 -8.30
C ASN A 17 -5.94 -10.88 -8.23
N MET A 18 -6.53 -10.60 -9.38
CA MET A 18 -7.94 -10.22 -9.51
C MET A 18 -8.90 -11.35 -9.13
N GLU A 19 -8.60 -12.59 -9.47
CA GLU A 19 -9.43 -13.75 -9.16
C GLU A 19 -9.57 -13.95 -7.65
N LYS A 20 -8.44 -13.94 -6.93
CA LYS A 20 -8.44 -14.05 -5.46
C LYS A 20 -9.16 -12.86 -4.81
N ALA A 21 -8.92 -11.64 -5.32
CA ALA A 21 -9.55 -10.45 -4.78
C ALA A 21 -11.07 -10.47 -4.97
N GLU A 22 -11.54 -10.92 -6.13
CA GLU A 22 -12.97 -11.06 -6.40
C GLU A 22 -13.63 -12.14 -5.51
N ALA A 23 -12.96 -13.26 -5.29
CA ALA A 23 -13.44 -14.29 -4.35
C ALA A 23 -13.58 -13.73 -2.93
N VAL A 24 -12.60 -12.93 -2.46
CA VAL A 24 -12.66 -12.26 -1.16
C VAL A 24 -13.80 -11.24 -1.11
N ARG A 25 -13.94 -10.40 -2.14
CA ARG A 25 -15.04 -9.44 -2.25
C ARG A 25 -16.40 -10.12 -2.11
N GLN A 26 -16.63 -11.20 -2.85
CA GLN A 26 -17.87 -11.97 -2.79
C GLN A 26 -18.11 -12.58 -1.40
N GLY A 27 -17.04 -13.06 -0.74
CA GLY A 27 -17.10 -13.54 0.63
C GLY A 27 -17.57 -12.45 1.62
N ILE A 28 -17.01 -11.25 1.51
CA ILE A 28 -17.39 -10.11 2.35
C ILE A 28 -18.84 -9.70 2.10
N MET A 29 -19.25 -9.60 0.84
CA MET A 29 -20.62 -9.23 0.48
C MET A 29 -21.63 -10.26 1.00
N ARG A 30 -21.36 -11.55 0.83
CA ARG A 30 -22.24 -12.62 1.35
C ARG A 30 -22.34 -12.65 2.87
N SER A 31 -21.29 -12.25 3.57
CA SER A 31 -21.29 -12.23 5.05
C SER A 31 -22.09 -11.05 5.65
N GLY A 32 -22.57 -10.12 4.83
CA GLY A 32 -23.25 -8.89 5.26
C GLY A 32 -22.34 -7.87 5.97
N LYS A 33 -21.03 -8.14 6.08
CA LYS A 33 -20.08 -7.25 6.78
C LYS A 33 -19.85 -5.92 6.06
N ALA A 34 -20.13 -5.86 4.76
CA ALA A 34 -20.03 -4.63 3.98
C ALA A 34 -21.16 -3.61 4.34
N GLY A 35 -22.23 -4.05 4.98
CA GLY A 35 -23.42 -3.21 5.19
C GLY A 35 -23.94 -2.68 3.85
N ASN A 36 -24.14 -1.37 3.76
CA ASN A 36 -24.52 -0.68 2.52
C ASN A 36 -23.31 -0.18 1.71
N GLY A 37 -22.09 -0.58 2.08
CA GLY A 37 -20.85 -0.17 1.40
C GLY A 37 -20.67 -0.85 0.06
N GLU A 38 -20.09 -0.14 -0.89
CA GLU A 38 -19.67 -0.67 -2.18
C GLU A 38 -18.22 -1.16 -2.11
N ILE A 39 -17.93 -2.36 -2.60
CA ILE A 39 -16.57 -2.88 -2.73
C ILE A 39 -16.27 -3.13 -4.20
N THR A 40 -15.27 -2.43 -4.73
CA THR A 40 -14.75 -2.64 -6.09
C THR A 40 -13.36 -3.26 -6.03
N VAL A 41 -13.01 -4.06 -7.04
CA VAL A 41 -11.66 -4.64 -7.16
C VAL A 41 -10.95 -4.02 -8.35
N ARG A 42 -9.67 -3.65 -8.17
CA ARG A 42 -8.84 -3.07 -9.23
C ARG A 42 -7.46 -3.68 -9.25
N THR A 43 -6.88 -3.73 -10.45
CA THR A 43 -5.52 -4.26 -10.62
C THR A 43 -4.50 -3.27 -10.13
N LEU A 44 -3.62 -3.73 -9.23
CA LEU A 44 -2.46 -2.98 -8.76
C LEU A 44 -1.32 -3.94 -8.43
N ASP A 45 -0.20 -3.82 -9.11
CA ASP A 45 1.03 -4.52 -8.77
C ASP A 45 2.05 -3.53 -8.19
N MET A 46 2.31 -3.68 -6.89
CA MET A 46 3.29 -2.85 -6.16
C MET A 46 4.74 -3.11 -6.61
N ALA A 47 4.99 -4.21 -7.34
CA ALA A 47 6.30 -4.50 -7.95
C ALA A 47 6.49 -3.81 -9.32
N SER A 48 5.59 -2.91 -9.74
CA SER A 48 5.67 -2.22 -11.03
C SER A 48 5.23 -0.76 -10.90
N LEU A 49 6.17 0.15 -11.09
CA LEU A 49 5.89 1.59 -11.09
C LEU A 49 4.91 1.96 -12.21
N GLY A 50 4.98 1.27 -13.35
CA GLY A 50 4.02 1.43 -14.44
C GLY A 50 2.60 1.02 -14.04
N SER A 51 2.43 -0.06 -13.26
CA SER A 51 1.13 -0.47 -12.73
C SER A 51 0.57 0.56 -11.74
N ILE A 52 1.42 1.06 -10.86
CA ILE A 52 1.07 2.10 -9.89
C ILE A 52 0.63 3.38 -10.58
N GLY A 53 1.37 3.80 -11.63
CA GLY A 53 1.03 4.98 -12.42
C GLY A 53 -0.34 4.86 -13.09
N ARG A 54 -0.64 3.73 -13.74
CA ARG A 54 -1.94 3.49 -14.38
C ARG A 54 -3.08 3.51 -13.36
N PHE A 55 -2.92 2.82 -12.24
CA PHE A 55 -3.91 2.81 -11.17
C PHE A 55 -4.23 4.21 -10.64
N ALA A 56 -3.20 5.03 -10.41
CA ALA A 56 -3.38 6.40 -9.96
C ALA A 56 -4.09 7.27 -11.01
N GLU A 57 -3.79 7.07 -12.28
CA GLU A 57 -4.42 7.81 -13.38
C GLU A 57 -5.90 7.42 -13.56
N GLU A 58 -6.22 6.14 -13.41
CA GLU A 58 -7.62 5.68 -13.42
C GLU A 58 -8.44 6.39 -12.34
N LEU A 59 -7.95 6.41 -11.09
CA LEU A 59 -8.64 7.09 -9.99
C LEU A 59 -8.74 8.61 -10.24
N ARG A 60 -7.71 9.23 -10.81
CA ARG A 60 -7.71 10.65 -11.13
C ARG A 60 -8.74 10.98 -12.20
N SER A 61 -8.82 10.17 -13.26
CA SER A 61 -9.79 10.37 -14.35
C SER A 61 -11.24 10.23 -13.91
N GLU A 62 -11.48 9.44 -12.85
CA GLU A 62 -12.80 9.30 -12.22
C GLU A 62 -13.13 10.44 -11.26
N GLY A 63 -12.22 11.36 -11.01
CA GLY A 63 -12.40 12.42 -10.01
C GLY A 63 -12.52 11.85 -8.59
N ALA A 64 -11.83 10.75 -8.30
CA ALA A 64 -11.90 10.09 -7.00
C ALA A 64 -11.38 10.99 -5.87
N GLU A 65 -12.15 11.10 -4.79
CA GLU A 65 -11.73 11.71 -3.54
C GLU A 65 -11.48 10.60 -2.51
N ILE A 66 -10.27 10.56 -1.94
CA ILE A 66 -9.80 9.47 -1.09
C ILE A 66 -9.87 9.89 0.38
N ALA A 67 -10.80 9.33 1.14
CA ALA A 67 -10.89 9.56 2.57
C ALA A 67 -9.79 8.81 3.37
N ALA A 68 -9.35 7.66 2.85
CA ALA A 68 -8.31 6.87 3.49
C ALA A 68 -7.51 6.06 2.46
N LEU A 69 -6.18 6.05 2.57
CA LEU A 69 -5.26 5.21 1.79
C LEU A 69 -4.57 4.21 2.72
N VAL A 70 -4.73 2.90 2.47
CA VAL A 70 -4.07 1.82 3.23
C VAL A 70 -2.95 1.17 2.45
N ASN A 71 -1.74 1.47 2.77
CA ASN A 71 -0.59 0.72 2.30
C ASN A 71 -0.42 -0.55 3.16
N ASN A 72 -1.11 -1.62 2.76
CA ASN A 72 -1.08 -2.90 3.48
C ASN A 72 -0.34 -4.00 2.68
N ALA A 73 -0.13 -3.80 1.39
CA ALA A 73 0.59 -4.77 0.57
C ALA A 73 2.03 -4.93 1.07
N GLY A 74 2.46 -6.18 1.21
CA GLY A 74 3.81 -6.49 1.62
C GLY A 74 4.20 -7.91 1.25
N VAL A 75 5.48 -8.12 0.99
CA VAL A 75 6.06 -9.43 0.68
C VAL A 75 7.29 -9.67 1.55
N MET A 76 7.53 -10.94 1.83
CA MET A 76 8.78 -11.42 2.39
C MET A 76 9.32 -12.50 1.47
N SER A 77 10.27 -12.14 0.61
CA SER A 77 10.87 -13.08 -0.31
C SER A 77 12.00 -13.86 0.36
N ALA A 78 12.00 -15.17 0.21
CA ALA A 78 13.10 -16.04 0.66
C ALA A 78 14.24 -16.13 -0.38
N ARG A 79 14.04 -15.58 -1.57
CA ARG A 79 15.00 -15.60 -2.67
C ARG A 79 15.19 -14.20 -3.19
N PHE A 80 16.41 -13.89 -3.62
CA PHE A 80 16.68 -12.64 -4.33
C PHE A 80 15.86 -12.59 -5.62
N GLY A 81 15.30 -11.44 -5.89
CA GLY A 81 14.60 -11.16 -7.13
C GLY A 81 14.51 -9.64 -7.35
N LEU A 82 14.33 -9.25 -8.59
CA LEU A 82 14.11 -7.87 -8.96
C LEU A 82 12.66 -7.66 -9.40
N THR A 83 12.15 -6.48 -9.19
CA THR A 83 10.88 -6.00 -9.76
C THR A 83 11.04 -5.73 -11.27
N ALA A 84 9.95 -5.41 -11.95
CA ALA A 84 9.99 -4.99 -13.35
C ALA A 84 10.84 -3.73 -13.58
N ASP A 85 11.03 -2.92 -12.54
CA ASP A 85 11.80 -1.67 -12.56
C ASP A 85 13.24 -1.86 -12.08
N GLY A 86 13.72 -3.11 -11.92
CA GLY A 86 15.09 -3.42 -11.50
C GLY A 86 15.39 -3.18 -10.02
N ILE A 87 14.37 -2.98 -9.20
CA ILE A 87 14.51 -2.77 -7.75
C ILE A 87 14.43 -4.13 -7.04
N GLU A 88 15.17 -4.33 -5.95
CA GLU A 88 15.04 -5.55 -5.14
C GLU A 88 13.57 -5.75 -4.72
N GLN A 89 13.10 -7.00 -4.77
CA GLN A 89 11.69 -7.36 -4.66
C GLN A 89 11.02 -6.86 -3.37
N CYS A 90 11.67 -7.05 -2.20
CA CYS A 90 11.10 -6.58 -0.94
C CYS A 90 11.13 -5.05 -0.86
N MET A 91 12.24 -4.44 -1.26
CA MET A 91 12.38 -2.99 -1.32
C MET A 91 11.32 -2.37 -2.26
N GLY A 92 11.15 -2.96 -3.44
CA GLY A 92 10.20 -2.49 -4.43
C GLY A 92 8.76 -2.53 -3.93
N VAL A 93 8.33 -3.70 -3.42
CA VAL A 93 6.92 -3.90 -3.00
C VAL A 93 6.59 -3.24 -1.68
N ASN A 94 7.51 -3.28 -0.68
CA ASN A 94 7.19 -2.85 0.67
C ASN A 94 7.49 -1.35 0.92
N TYR A 95 8.36 -0.75 0.10
CA TYR A 95 8.80 0.64 0.30
C TYR A 95 8.57 1.53 -0.92
N VAL A 96 9.26 1.24 -2.03
CA VAL A 96 9.22 2.13 -3.21
C VAL A 96 7.82 2.20 -3.81
N GLY A 97 7.13 1.06 -3.92
CA GLY A 97 5.75 0.99 -4.40
C GLY A 97 4.77 1.82 -3.57
N PRO A 98 4.65 1.57 -2.24
CA PRO A 98 3.80 2.38 -1.36
C PRO A 98 4.16 3.86 -1.36
N TYR A 99 5.44 4.20 -1.42
CA TYR A 99 5.89 5.58 -1.54
C TYR A 99 5.40 6.22 -2.84
N ALA A 100 5.63 5.56 -3.99
CA ALA A 100 5.20 6.05 -5.29
C ALA A 100 3.66 6.20 -5.36
N LEU A 101 2.92 5.17 -4.92
CA LEU A 101 1.47 5.21 -4.86
C LEU A 101 0.97 6.38 -4.00
N THR A 102 1.52 6.53 -2.81
CA THR A 102 1.16 7.63 -1.91
C THR A 102 1.41 8.99 -2.56
N ARG A 103 2.56 9.18 -3.20
CA ARG A 103 2.91 10.44 -3.87
C ARG A 103 1.95 10.77 -5.02
N LEU A 104 1.54 9.78 -5.80
CA LEU A 104 0.62 9.96 -6.92
C LEU A 104 -0.82 10.21 -6.48
N LEU A 105 -1.25 9.60 -5.36
CA LEU A 105 -2.60 9.74 -4.83
C LEU A 105 -2.75 10.94 -3.87
N LEU A 106 -1.65 11.51 -3.40
CA LEU A 106 -1.68 12.62 -2.41
C LEU A 106 -2.59 13.79 -2.80
N PRO A 107 -2.62 14.24 -4.08
CA PRO A 107 -3.51 15.32 -4.50
C PRO A 107 -5.00 14.98 -4.46
N MET A 108 -5.34 13.67 -4.34
CA MET A 108 -6.71 13.18 -4.29
C MET A 108 -7.16 12.82 -2.86
N ILE A 109 -6.28 12.95 -1.87
CA ILE A 109 -6.65 12.73 -0.47
C ILE A 109 -7.53 13.90 -0.02
N ALA A 110 -8.72 13.57 0.48
CA ALA A 110 -9.68 14.54 1.02
C ALA A 110 -9.10 15.33 2.21
N ASP A 111 -9.66 16.50 2.47
CA ASP A 111 -9.35 17.25 3.69
C ASP A 111 -9.69 16.43 4.93
N GLY A 112 -8.73 16.23 5.81
CA GLY A 112 -8.86 15.34 6.97
C GLY A 112 -8.74 13.85 6.64
N GLY A 113 -8.45 13.50 5.38
CA GLY A 113 -8.17 12.13 4.96
C GLY A 113 -6.92 11.54 5.63
N ARG A 114 -6.74 10.24 5.53
CA ARG A 114 -5.70 9.52 6.25
C ARG A 114 -4.88 8.64 5.33
N ILE A 115 -3.59 8.52 5.66
CA ILE A 115 -2.69 7.54 5.04
C ILE A 115 -2.18 6.63 6.15
N VAL A 116 -2.33 5.33 5.98
CA VAL A 116 -1.87 4.33 6.94
C VAL A 116 -0.91 3.37 6.29
N ASN A 117 0.20 3.14 6.95
CA ASN A 117 1.17 2.16 6.54
C ASN A 117 1.17 1.00 7.53
N THR A 118 0.96 -0.22 7.04
CA THR A 118 1.08 -1.43 7.86
C THR A 118 2.56 -1.73 8.05
N LEU A 119 2.99 -1.81 9.30
CA LEU A 119 4.38 -2.07 9.68
C LEU A 119 4.54 -3.44 10.29
N SER A 120 5.71 -4.07 10.11
CA SER A 120 6.09 -5.28 10.85
C SER A 120 6.65 -4.92 12.23
N VAL A 121 6.34 -5.73 13.25
CA VAL A 121 6.95 -5.63 14.60
C VAL A 121 8.48 -5.71 14.55
N THR A 122 9.03 -6.27 13.49
CA THR A 122 10.46 -6.44 13.28
C THR A 122 11.22 -5.14 13.01
N TYR A 123 10.53 -4.00 12.81
CA TYR A 123 11.15 -2.68 12.67
C TYR A 123 12.10 -2.33 13.84
N ARG A 124 11.87 -2.93 15.03
CA ARG A 124 12.67 -2.68 16.23
C ARG A 124 14.11 -3.20 16.14
N ILE A 125 14.37 -4.17 15.27
CA ILE A 125 15.70 -4.81 15.10
C ILE A 125 16.37 -4.46 13.77
N GLY A 126 15.67 -3.71 12.93
CA GLY A 126 16.21 -3.24 11.64
C GLY A 126 17.33 -2.21 11.83
N ARG A 127 18.29 -2.20 10.93
CA ARG A 127 19.35 -1.19 10.88
C ARG A 127 19.50 -0.68 9.45
N ILE A 128 19.62 0.65 9.32
CA ILE A 128 19.94 1.29 8.05
C ILE A 128 21.44 1.22 7.81
N GLY A 129 21.81 0.90 6.57
CA GLY A 129 23.18 1.04 6.10
C GLY A 129 23.24 1.81 4.78
N PRO A 130 24.40 2.42 4.45
CA PRO A 130 24.55 3.19 3.20
C PRO A 130 24.31 2.39 1.92
N ARG A 131 24.32 1.05 2.00
CA ARG A 131 24.12 0.13 0.87
C ARG A 131 22.72 -0.46 0.81
N LEU A 132 21.74 0.16 1.48
CA LEU A 132 20.36 -0.34 1.54
C LEU A 132 19.73 -0.47 0.15
N PHE A 133 20.05 0.44 -0.75
CA PHE A 133 19.50 0.51 -2.10
C PHE A 133 20.35 -0.21 -3.16
N GLU A 134 21.49 -0.83 -2.76
CA GLU A 134 22.33 -1.60 -3.67
C GLU A 134 21.87 -3.05 -3.68
N PRO A 135 21.32 -3.58 -4.80
CA PRO A 135 20.91 -4.98 -4.91
C PRO A 135 22.15 -5.88 -4.99
N GLU A 136 22.51 -6.51 -3.90
CA GLU A 136 23.63 -7.48 -3.85
C GLU A 136 23.10 -8.91 -3.65
N PRO A 137 23.01 -9.75 -4.70
CA PRO A 137 22.53 -11.14 -4.58
C PRO A 137 23.31 -11.99 -3.57
N GLN A 138 24.62 -11.75 -3.42
CA GLN A 138 25.50 -12.51 -2.53
C GLN A 138 25.22 -12.22 -1.03
N ARG A 139 24.55 -11.12 -0.71
CA ARG A 139 24.18 -10.74 0.66
C ARG A 139 22.77 -11.18 1.04
N TYR A 140 22.09 -11.91 0.16
CA TYR A 140 20.74 -12.35 0.38
C TYR A 140 20.69 -13.56 1.31
N GLU A 141 21.28 -13.43 2.51
CA GLU A 141 21.12 -14.38 3.59
C GLU A 141 19.75 -14.22 4.25
N ARG A 142 19.15 -15.33 4.70
CA ARG A 142 17.81 -15.34 5.34
C ARG A 142 17.63 -14.24 6.41
N PHE A 143 18.72 -13.86 7.09
CA PHE A 143 18.70 -12.82 8.12
C PHE A 143 18.71 -11.38 7.57
N SER A 144 19.29 -11.14 6.39
CA SER A 144 19.30 -9.81 5.78
C SER A 144 17.96 -9.46 5.16
N ILE A 145 17.22 -10.44 4.63
CA ILE A 145 15.85 -10.27 4.12
C ILE A 145 14.93 -9.78 5.24
N TRP A 146 15.02 -10.38 6.42
CA TRP A 146 14.26 -9.94 7.59
C TRP A 146 14.59 -8.50 7.98
N LYS A 147 15.86 -8.13 7.98
CA LYS A 147 16.30 -6.76 8.29
C LYS A 147 15.85 -5.75 7.23
N GLN A 148 15.83 -6.13 5.97
CA GLN A 148 15.47 -5.25 4.86
C GLN A 148 13.96 -5.00 4.79
N SER A 149 13.14 -6.05 4.88
CA SER A 149 11.67 -5.90 4.89
C SER A 149 11.15 -5.13 6.12
N ILE A 150 11.85 -5.20 7.25
CA ILE A 150 11.58 -4.41 8.45
C ILE A 150 11.73 -2.92 8.16
N TRP A 151 12.72 -2.60 7.40
CA TRP A 151 13.12 -1.25 7.10
C TRP A 151 12.21 -0.58 6.09
N ASP A 152 11.84 -1.33 5.06
CA ASP A 152 10.94 -0.90 4.00
C ASP A 152 9.57 -0.46 4.55
N SER A 153 9.20 -1.02 5.70
CA SER A 153 7.94 -0.69 6.37
C SER A 153 7.98 0.57 7.24
N THR A 154 9.17 1.12 7.55
CA THR A 154 9.31 2.21 8.54
C THR A 154 9.72 3.56 7.98
N CYS A 155 10.30 3.59 6.78
CA CYS A 155 10.77 4.84 6.18
C CYS A 155 9.73 5.53 5.31
N VAL A 156 8.70 6.08 5.93
CA VAL A 156 7.93 7.14 5.30
C VAL A 156 8.57 8.46 5.70
N PRO A 157 9.02 9.29 4.75
CA PRO A 157 9.50 10.63 5.08
C PRO A 157 8.40 11.39 5.84
N PRO A 158 8.76 12.30 6.74
CA PRO A 158 7.77 13.06 7.49
C PRO A 158 6.85 13.80 6.50
N PHE A 159 5.57 13.46 6.54
CA PHE A 159 4.54 14.16 5.80
C PHE A 159 4.37 15.57 6.35
N PRO A 160 3.90 16.53 5.54
CA PRO A 160 3.49 17.83 6.04
C PRO A 160 2.55 17.66 7.23
N SER A 161 2.59 18.57 8.17
CA SER A 161 1.96 18.53 9.51
C SER A 161 0.44 18.28 9.56
N ALA A 162 -0.21 18.13 8.43
CA ALA A 162 -1.64 17.79 8.30
C ALA A 162 -1.95 16.29 8.48
N VAL A 163 -0.95 15.39 8.43
CA VAL A 163 -1.15 13.93 8.55
C VAL A 163 -0.74 13.48 9.95
N ARG A 164 -1.70 13.09 10.78
CA ARG A 164 -1.43 12.57 12.12
C ARG A 164 -0.97 11.10 12.07
N PRO A 165 0.11 10.71 12.83
CA PRO A 165 0.72 9.39 12.75
C PRO A 165 -0.05 8.23 13.40
N ASP A 166 -1.17 8.49 14.02
CA ASP A 166 -1.85 7.62 14.98
C ASP A 166 -3.10 6.90 14.45
N ALA A 167 -3.32 6.87 13.15
CA ALA A 167 -4.52 6.28 12.57
C ALA A 167 -4.24 5.12 11.61
N CYS A 168 -4.98 4.01 11.79
CA CYS A 168 -4.99 2.82 10.91
C CYS A 168 -5.86 3.01 9.67
N THR A 169 -5.46 2.52 8.51
CA THR A 169 -6.00 2.83 7.18
C THR A 169 -6.44 1.62 6.35
N TRP A 170 -7.44 1.79 5.46
CA TRP A 170 -7.86 0.91 4.37
C TRP A 170 -8.04 1.71 3.08
N ILE A 171 -7.71 1.16 1.92
CA ILE A 171 -8.20 1.62 0.63
C ILE A 171 -9.50 0.92 0.35
#